data_0d67bfc97bcb46cb3ece1ddcd3b1ac90
#
_entry.id   0d67bfc97bcb46cb3ece1ddcd3b1ac90
#
_cell.length_a   1.000
_cell.length_b   1.000
_cell.length_c   1.000
_cell.angle_alpha   90.00
_cell.angle_beta   90.00
_cell.angle_gamma   90.00
#
_symmetry.space_group_name_H-M   'P 1'
#
loop_
_entity.id
_entity.type
_entity.pdbx_description
1 polymer ?
#
loop_
_entity_poly.entity_id
_entity_poly.type
_entity_poly.pdbx_seq_one_letter_code
_entity_poly.pdbx_strand_id
1 'polypeptide(L)'
;MRCIRLLRRFLPSSIVLAVVSVLLARVARFPTQRVEPSAQPVRPVRTVTYAELRRVVFLGIGLAFGIWFAVWFISRTLEVLTLFSVSVILAVALRPTVDRLSSERIPHVNNRVRRALSILTLYLALAAVVAAIALIVIPQVLLEAERLVSSAPDYLQGLDQRLHLLPGSSALPSLQTVTSQVAGQFFSNIPQALDVLFLAINTVTGLLSIFVVLVLTFFLIMDADTIYKHFTSLLPPSGRGKARELTAEMGRKIEGWLKGIIVLSAFVGVGTTVGMWALGMPYPLLLGVTAGLAELVPLAGPYLASAPGILVAIFQPTWKLVAVLAFFIALQMAENHVLAPGIMGREVEIPPLLVILALLLGASLLGILGAVLALPVAAVVQVLWIDLIVPEIKRRYSEANGA
;
A
#
# COMPACT_ATOMS: atom_id res chain seq x y z
N MET A 1 2.61 -40.37 9.22
CA MET A 1 1.61 -39.94 8.22
C MET A 1 0.78 -38.70 8.57
N ARG A 2 0.68 -38.24 9.82
CA ARG A 2 -0.05 -36.99 10.17
C ARG A 2 0.69 -35.69 9.84
N CYS A 3 2.02 -35.67 9.78
CA CYS A 3 2.83 -34.49 9.42
C CYS A 3 2.73 -34.07 7.95
N ILE A 4 2.49 -35.02 7.03
CA ILE A 4 2.40 -34.74 5.59
C ILE A 4 1.09 -34.03 5.23
N ARG A 5 0.01 -34.22 6.00
CA ARG A 5 -1.29 -33.55 5.79
C ARG A 5 -1.29 -32.07 6.23
N LEU A 6 -0.44 -31.69 7.18
CA LEU A 6 -0.28 -30.29 7.61
C LEU A 6 0.55 -29.45 6.63
N LEU A 7 1.55 -30.07 5.98
CA LEU A 7 2.38 -29.41 4.98
C LEU A 7 1.61 -29.06 3.69
N ARG A 8 0.57 -29.85 3.36
CA ARG A 8 -0.25 -29.64 2.14
C ARG A 8 -1.15 -28.39 2.20
N ARG A 9 -1.31 -27.77 3.36
CA ARG A 9 -2.22 -26.63 3.58
C ARG A 9 -1.51 -25.26 3.52
N PHE A 10 -0.15 -25.24 3.48
CA PHE A 10 0.62 -24.01 3.63
C PHE A 10 1.70 -23.76 2.57
N LEU A 11 1.96 -24.71 1.68
CA LEU A 11 2.89 -24.49 0.55
C LEU A 11 2.16 -24.84 -0.76
N PRO A 12 2.27 -24.00 -1.79
CA PRO A 12 1.81 -24.38 -3.12
C PRO A 12 2.54 -25.68 -3.53
N SER A 13 1.77 -26.69 -3.87
CA SER A 13 2.21 -28.06 -4.17
C SER A 13 3.33 -28.14 -5.22
N SER A 14 3.52 -27.09 -6.00
CA SER A 14 4.58 -26.92 -6.99
C SER A 14 5.99 -26.79 -6.42
N ILE A 15 6.17 -26.16 -5.25
CA ILE A 15 7.52 -25.95 -4.67
C ILE A 15 8.03 -27.23 -3.99
N VAL A 16 7.16 -27.94 -3.27
CA VAL A 16 7.54 -29.20 -2.61
C VAL A 16 7.83 -30.28 -3.65
N LEU A 17 7.04 -30.35 -4.72
CA LEU A 17 7.29 -31.26 -5.85
C LEU A 17 8.58 -30.91 -6.62
N ALA A 18 8.87 -29.61 -6.79
CA ALA A 18 10.11 -29.19 -7.47
C ALA A 18 11.37 -29.53 -6.65
N VAL A 19 11.35 -29.35 -5.34
CA VAL A 19 12.49 -29.68 -4.46
C VAL A 19 12.67 -31.20 -4.36
N VAL A 20 11.59 -31.95 -4.23
CA VAL A 20 11.64 -33.42 -4.18
C VAL A 20 12.05 -34.02 -5.54
N SER A 21 11.57 -33.49 -6.66
CA SER A 21 11.94 -33.93 -7.99
C SER A 21 13.41 -33.63 -8.35
N VAL A 22 13.95 -32.48 -7.93
CA VAL A 22 15.37 -32.13 -8.09
C VAL A 22 16.27 -33.05 -7.24
N LEU A 23 15.85 -33.37 -6.00
CA LEU A 23 16.55 -34.30 -5.13
C LEU A 23 16.53 -35.74 -5.68
N LEU A 24 15.37 -36.22 -6.14
CA LEU A 24 15.23 -37.56 -6.76
C LEU A 24 15.93 -37.62 -8.11
N ALA A 25 15.90 -36.58 -8.93
CA ALA A 25 16.61 -36.54 -10.20
C ALA A 25 18.15 -36.55 -10.04
N ARG A 26 18.66 -36.01 -8.91
CA ARG A 26 20.10 -36.08 -8.58
C ARG A 26 20.51 -37.46 -8.07
N VAL A 27 19.64 -38.17 -7.37
CA VAL A 27 19.89 -39.52 -6.87
C VAL A 27 19.76 -40.57 -8.02
N ALA A 28 18.88 -40.31 -9.02
CA ALA A 28 18.66 -41.23 -10.15
C ALA A 28 19.68 -41.12 -11.28
N ARG A 29 20.56 -40.11 -11.27
CA ARG A 29 21.62 -39.97 -12.30
C ARG A 29 22.96 -40.59 -11.85
N PHE A 30 22.96 -41.84 -11.41
CA PHE A 30 24.18 -42.62 -11.47
C PHE A 30 24.23 -43.36 -12.82
N PRO A 31 25.16 -43.01 -13.72
CA PRO A 31 25.32 -43.72 -14.95
C PRO A 31 25.89 -45.11 -14.65
N THR A 32 25.15 -46.16 -14.95
CA THR A 32 25.70 -47.51 -15.06
C THR A 32 26.56 -47.56 -16.30
N GLN A 33 27.79 -47.04 -16.22
CA GLN A 33 28.80 -47.27 -17.23
C GLN A 33 29.41 -48.66 -16.97
N ARG A 34 29.29 -49.57 -17.98
CA ARG A 34 30.12 -50.77 -18.08
C ARG A 34 31.58 -50.31 -18.10
N VAL A 35 32.33 -50.66 -17.07
CA VAL A 35 33.78 -50.43 -16.99
C VAL A 35 34.47 -51.43 -17.83
N GLU A 36 35.04 -51.02 -18.98
CA GLU A 36 36.12 -51.76 -19.62
C GLU A 36 37.39 -51.61 -18.77
N PRO A 37 38.22 -52.70 -18.64
CA PRO A 37 39.39 -52.64 -17.77
C PRO A 37 40.52 -51.90 -18.46
N SER A 38 40.61 -50.59 -18.29
CA SER A 38 41.82 -49.81 -18.62
C SER A 38 42.65 -49.60 -17.36
N ALA A 39 43.91 -49.99 -17.44
CA ALA A 39 44.90 -49.97 -16.37
C ALA A 39 45.34 -48.53 -16.02
N GLN A 40 44.46 -47.72 -15.47
CA GLN A 40 44.80 -46.44 -14.81
C GLN A 40 44.47 -46.54 -13.31
N PRO A 41 45.34 -46.00 -12.41
CA PRO A 41 45.10 -46.05 -10.98
C PRO A 41 43.79 -45.33 -10.66
N VAL A 42 42.79 -46.07 -10.20
CA VAL A 42 41.49 -45.58 -9.74
C VAL A 42 41.77 -44.60 -8.60
N ARG A 43 41.48 -43.31 -8.81
CA ARG A 43 41.48 -42.33 -7.72
C ARG A 43 40.48 -42.81 -6.68
N PRO A 44 40.84 -42.84 -5.36
CA PRO A 44 39.93 -43.32 -4.34
C PRO A 44 38.65 -42.50 -4.38
N VAL A 45 37.54 -43.17 -4.66
CA VAL A 45 36.20 -42.59 -4.55
C VAL A 45 36.08 -42.14 -3.06
N ARG A 46 35.95 -40.86 -2.84
CA ARG A 46 35.75 -40.30 -1.49
C ARG A 46 34.45 -40.87 -0.97
N THR A 47 34.54 -41.87 -0.10
CA THR A 47 33.38 -42.46 0.56
C THR A 47 32.86 -41.43 1.52
N VAL A 48 31.67 -40.85 1.26
CA VAL A 48 31.00 -39.93 2.14
C VAL A 48 30.67 -40.68 3.42
N THR A 49 31.31 -40.30 4.51
CA THR A 49 31.12 -40.92 5.83
C THR A 49 29.69 -40.67 6.30
N TYR A 50 29.06 -41.66 6.94
CA TYR A 50 27.72 -41.51 7.55
C TYR A 50 27.56 -40.24 8.41
N ALA A 51 28.64 -39.80 9.08
CA ALA A 51 28.70 -38.60 9.84
C ALA A 51 28.58 -37.31 9.01
N GLU A 52 29.16 -37.30 7.77
CA GLU A 52 29.05 -36.14 6.85
C GLU A 52 27.66 -36.05 6.25
N LEU A 53 27.08 -37.19 5.86
CA LEU A 53 25.71 -37.24 5.36
C LEU A 53 24.72 -36.76 6.41
N ARG A 54 24.88 -37.18 7.67
CA ARG A 54 24.05 -36.73 8.79
C ARG A 54 24.18 -35.23 9.02
N ARG A 55 25.39 -34.65 8.96
CA ARG A 55 25.62 -33.20 9.10
C ARG A 55 24.91 -32.42 7.98
N VAL A 56 25.05 -32.85 6.74
CA VAL A 56 24.41 -32.19 5.58
C VAL A 56 22.88 -32.24 5.71
N VAL A 57 22.33 -33.38 6.14
CA VAL A 57 20.88 -33.53 6.34
C VAL A 57 20.39 -32.63 7.48
N PHE A 58 21.10 -32.62 8.63
CA PHE A 58 20.72 -31.74 9.75
C PHE A 58 20.86 -30.26 9.41
N LEU A 59 21.90 -29.85 8.68
CA LEU A 59 22.05 -28.48 8.19
C LEU A 59 20.93 -28.12 7.20
N GLY A 60 20.58 -29.03 6.30
CA GLY A 60 19.48 -28.82 5.36
C GLY A 60 18.11 -28.66 6.04
N ILE A 61 17.82 -29.52 7.02
CA ILE A 61 16.59 -29.42 7.83
C ILE A 61 16.59 -28.12 8.67
N GLY A 62 17.72 -27.78 9.30
CA GLY A 62 17.86 -26.56 10.10
C GLY A 62 17.66 -25.30 9.25
N LEU A 63 18.21 -25.28 8.04
CA LEU A 63 18.08 -24.17 7.10
C LEU A 63 16.64 -24.05 6.56
N ALA A 64 16.02 -25.18 6.22
CA ALA A 64 14.63 -25.22 5.78
C ALA A 64 13.68 -24.74 6.90
N PHE A 65 13.91 -25.21 8.14
CA PHE A 65 13.14 -24.76 9.30
C PHE A 65 13.38 -23.28 9.59
N GLY A 66 14.62 -22.79 9.50
CA GLY A 66 14.97 -21.38 9.68
C GLY A 66 14.27 -20.48 8.65
N ILE A 67 14.27 -20.87 7.38
CA ILE A 67 13.56 -20.16 6.31
C ILE A 67 12.05 -20.17 6.57
N TRP A 68 11.49 -21.34 6.89
CA TRP A 68 10.06 -21.45 7.20
C TRP A 68 9.66 -20.60 8.40
N PHE A 69 10.46 -20.65 9.49
CA PHE A 69 10.22 -19.84 10.68
C PHE A 69 10.34 -18.34 10.39
N ALA A 70 11.34 -17.93 9.59
CA ALA A 70 11.50 -16.54 9.18
C ALA A 70 10.30 -16.04 8.37
N VAL A 71 9.84 -16.81 7.38
CA VAL A 71 8.65 -16.49 6.58
C VAL A 71 7.40 -16.42 7.45
N TRP A 72 7.22 -17.40 8.34
CA TRP A 72 6.09 -17.44 9.27
C TRP A 72 6.14 -16.25 10.26
N PHE A 73 7.29 -15.94 10.82
CA PHE A 73 7.48 -14.82 11.74
C PHE A 73 7.22 -13.49 11.03
N ILE A 74 7.80 -13.28 9.85
CA ILE A 74 7.59 -12.08 9.05
C ILE A 74 6.09 -11.91 8.72
N SER A 75 5.43 -12.97 8.24
CA SER A 75 4.00 -12.89 7.89
C SER A 75 3.10 -12.56 9.08
N ARG A 76 3.45 -13.00 10.30
CA ARG A 76 2.73 -12.65 11.53
C ARG A 76 3.07 -11.27 12.05
N THR A 77 4.26 -10.77 11.76
CA THR A 77 4.74 -9.47 12.23
C THR A 77 4.32 -8.34 11.29
N LEU A 78 3.99 -8.65 10.02
CA LEU A 78 3.58 -7.66 9.02
C LEU A 78 2.40 -6.80 9.49
N GLU A 79 1.41 -7.38 10.15
CA GLU A 79 0.25 -6.65 10.67
C GLU A 79 0.68 -5.61 11.73
N VAL A 80 1.52 -6.02 12.66
CA VAL A 80 2.07 -5.13 13.70
C VAL A 80 2.95 -4.04 13.09
N LEU A 81 3.80 -4.40 12.10
CA LEU A 81 4.64 -3.45 11.38
C LEU A 81 3.80 -2.43 10.60
N THR A 82 2.66 -2.86 10.05
CA THR A 82 1.73 -1.96 9.37
C THR A 82 1.15 -0.93 10.33
N LEU A 83 0.60 -1.38 11.47
CA LEU A 83 0.07 -0.49 12.51
C LEU A 83 1.15 0.47 13.02
N PHE A 84 2.36 -0.04 13.24
CA PHE A 84 3.50 0.78 13.64
C PHE A 84 3.89 1.81 12.57
N SER A 85 3.95 1.41 11.30
CA SER A 85 4.29 2.31 10.19
C SER A 85 3.26 3.43 10.03
N VAL A 86 1.97 3.10 10.10
CA VAL A 86 0.87 4.09 10.12
C VAL A 86 1.03 5.05 11.29
N SER A 87 1.33 4.52 12.49
CA SER A 87 1.53 5.31 13.70
C SER A 87 2.72 6.27 13.58
N VAL A 88 3.84 5.82 12.98
CA VAL A 88 5.02 6.67 12.73
C VAL A 88 4.67 7.80 11.75
N ILE A 89 4.02 7.48 10.64
CA ILE A 89 3.62 8.48 9.64
C ILE A 89 2.68 9.51 10.28
N LEU A 90 1.69 9.05 11.03
CA LEU A 90 0.75 9.92 11.72
C LEU A 90 1.45 10.77 12.80
N ALA A 91 2.38 10.19 13.55
CA ALA A 91 3.16 10.91 14.56
C ALA A 91 4.01 12.02 13.93
N VAL A 92 4.70 11.72 12.85
CA VAL A 92 5.51 12.71 12.10
C VAL A 92 4.64 13.84 11.58
N ALA A 93 3.48 13.53 11.01
CA ALA A 93 2.58 14.51 10.43
C ALA A 93 1.89 15.39 11.46
N LEU A 94 1.50 14.82 12.62
CA LEU A 94 0.81 15.56 13.68
C LEU A 94 1.76 16.36 14.59
N ARG A 95 3.04 15.96 14.68
CA ARG A 95 4.04 16.59 15.55
C ARG A 95 4.13 18.10 15.38
N PRO A 96 4.22 18.70 14.17
CA PRO A 96 4.31 20.15 14.01
C PRO A 96 3.09 20.89 14.58
N THR A 97 1.91 20.30 14.42
CA THR A 97 0.65 20.86 14.95
C THR A 97 0.61 20.78 16.47
N VAL A 98 1.03 19.64 17.04
CA VAL A 98 1.15 19.47 18.50
C VAL A 98 2.17 20.43 19.09
N ASP A 99 3.34 20.58 18.45
CA ASP A 99 4.38 21.49 18.91
C ASP A 99 3.90 22.97 18.90
N ARG A 100 3.14 23.39 17.88
CA ARG A 100 2.50 24.72 17.84
C ARG A 100 1.47 24.88 18.96
N LEU A 101 0.58 23.92 19.14
CA LEU A 101 -0.48 23.97 20.16
C LEU A 101 0.10 23.94 21.58
N SER A 102 1.20 23.21 21.78
CA SER A 102 1.91 23.12 23.05
C SER A 102 2.84 24.30 23.32
N SER A 103 3.09 25.19 22.34
CA SER A 103 3.92 26.39 22.52
C SER A 103 3.25 27.50 23.34
N GLU A 104 1.92 27.53 23.37
CA GLU A 104 1.16 28.47 24.20
C GLU A 104 1.41 28.18 25.68
N ARG A 105 1.99 29.14 26.38
CA ARG A 105 2.36 29.00 27.79
C ARG A 105 1.11 29.07 28.66
N ILE A 106 0.63 27.93 29.13
CA ILE A 106 -0.35 27.87 30.21
C ILE A 106 0.43 27.91 31.53
N PRO A 107 0.28 28.97 32.37
CA PRO A 107 0.99 29.05 33.64
C PRO A 107 0.60 27.86 34.53
N HIS A 108 1.57 27.34 35.27
CA HIS A 108 1.43 26.20 36.22
C HIS A 108 1.23 24.79 35.65
N VAL A 109 1.30 24.57 34.32
CA VAL A 109 1.19 23.23 33.74
C VAL A 109 2.57 22.71 33.30
N ASN A 110 2.92 21.48 33.74
CA ASN A 110 4.15 20.81 33.36
C ASN A 110 4.18 20.57 31.82
N ASN A 111 5.35 20.73 31.21
CA ASN A 111 5.54 20.57 29.76
C ASN A 111 5.03 19.21 29.22
N ARG A 112 5.19 18.11 29.97
CA ARG A 112 4.67 16.81 29.60
C ARG A 112 3.13 16.77 29.57
N VAL A 113 2.50 17.32 30.60
CA VAL A 113 1.03 17.35 30.71
C VAL A 113 0.46 18.23 29.60
N ARG A 114 1.06 19.40 29.36
CA ARG A 114 0.65 20.29 28.26
C ARG A 114 0.73 19.62 26.89
N ARG A 115 1.83 18.92 26.60
CA ARG A 115 1.99 18.18 25.35
C ARG A 115 0.95 17.05 25.23
N ALA A 116 0.70 16.31 26.30
CA ALA A 116 -0.34 15.27 26.32
C ALA A 116 -1.75 15.86 26.07
N LEU A 117 -2.08 16.99 26.72
CA LEU A 117 -3.35 17.68 26.48
C LEU A 117 -3.47 18.18 25.04
N SER A 118 -2.39 18.73 24.47
CA SER A 118 -2.39 19.18 23.06
C SER A 118 -2.63 18.02 22.09
N ILE A 119 -2.05 16.84 22.34
CA ILE A 119 -2.29 15.64 21.53
C ILE A 119 -3.76 15.21 21.66
N LEU A 120 -4.27 15.15 22.89
CA LEU A 120 -5.66 14.74 23.12
C LEU A 120 -6.67 15.72 22.50
N THR A 121 -6.43 17.03 22.62
CA THR A 121 -7.26 18.05 21.97
C THR A 121 -7.24 17.90 20.45
N LEU A 122 -6.06 17.64 19.86
CA LEU A 122 -5.95 17.41 18.43
C LEU A 122 -6.68 16.13 18.00
N TYR A 123 -6.60 15.05 18.78
CA TYR A 123 -7.33 13.81 18.49
C TYR A 123 -8.85 14.03 18.57
N LEU A 124 -9.33 14.74 19.59
CA LEU A 124 -10.75 15.06 19.73
C LEU A 124 -11.25 15.95 18.59
N ALA A 125 -10.46 16.95 18.20
CA ALA A 125 -10.79 17.81 17.08
C ALA A 125 -10.85 17.03 15.76
N LEU A 126 -9.83 16.17 15.50
CA LEU A 126 -9.80 15.33 14.32
C LEU A 126 -10.97 14.33 14.30
N ALA A 127 -11.23 13.68 15.43
CA ALA A 127 -12.36 12.75 15.57
C ALA A 127 -13.70 13.46 15.36
N ALA A 128 -13.88 14.68 15.88
CA ALA A 128 -15.09 15.47 15.68
C ALA A 128 -15.29 15.86 14.21
N VAL A 129 -14.23 16.26 13.52
CA VAL A 129 -14.29 16.57 12.07
C VAL A 129 -14.62 15.32 11.26
N VAL A 130 -13.93 14.21 11.52
CA VAL A 130 -14.21 12.94 10.82
C VAL A 130 -15.62 12.45 11.10
N ALA A 131 -16.09 12.51 12.34
CA ALA A 131 -17.45 12.15 12.72
C ALA A 131 -18.50 13.04 12.04
N ALA A 132 -18.28 14.37 12.00
CA ALA A 132 -19.18 15.29 11.32
C ALA A 132 -19.28 15.00 9.81
N ILE A 133 -18.14 14.77 9.14
CA ILE A 133 -18.13 14.38 7.73
C ILE A 133 -18.84 13.03 7.55
N ALA A 134 -18.54 12.04 8.38
CA ALA A 134 -19.12 10.70 8.30
C ALA A 134 -20.64 10.74 8.47
N LEU A 135 -21.15 11.49 9.45
CA LEU A 135 -22.60 11.62 9.71
C LEU A 135 -23.36 12.25 8.54
N ILE A 136 -22.71 13.14 7.78
CA ILE A 136 -23.33 13.80 6.62
C ILE A 136 -23.18 12.94 5.36
N VAL A 137 -22.00 12.41 5.13
CA VAL A 137 -21.63 11.77 3.86
C VAL A 137 -22.09 10.32 3.79
N ILE A 138 -21.88 9.54 4.87
CA ILE A 138 -22.14 8.09 4.85
C ILE A 138 -23.60 7.76 4.54
N PRO A 139 -24.62 8.38 5.19
CA PRO A 139 -26.01 8.04 4.89
C PRO A 139 -26.40 8.30 3.42
N GLN A 140 -25.89 9.40 2.85
CA GLN A 140 -26.18 9.76 1.47
C GLN A 140 -25.47 8.82 0.48
N VAL A 141 -24.22 8.48 0.74
CA VAL A 141 -23.46 7.51 -0.08
C VAL A 141 -24.14 6.14 -0.07
N LEU A 142 -24.64 5.70 1.08
CA LEU A 142 -25.38 4.43 1.19
C LEU A 142 -26.67 4.44 0.36
N LEU A 143 -27.45 5.53 0.47
CA LEU A 143 -28.67 5.69 -0.32
C LEU A 143 -28.39 5.72 -1.82
N GLU A 144 -27.32 6.41 -2.24
CA GLU A 144 -26.91 6.44 -3.65
C GLU A 144 -26.41 5.07 -4.12
N ALA A 145 -25.64 4.36 -3.29
CA ALA A 145 -25.17 3.01 -3.59
C ALA A 145 -26.31 2.00 -3.72
N GLU A 146 -27.30 2.04 -2.81
CA GLU A 146 -28.49 1.21 -2.88
C GLU A 146 -29.31 1.47 -4.15
N ARG A 147 -29.49 2.76 -4.50
CA ARG A 147 -30.15 3.15 -5.75
C ARG A 147 -29.38 2.69 -6.97
N LEU A 148 -28.05 2.78 -6.95
CA LEU A 148 -27.22 2.30 -8.06
C LEU A 148 -27.35 0.79 -8.26
N VAL A 149 -27.32 0.02 -7.17
CA VAL A 149 -27.50 -1.45 -7.21
C VAL A 149 -28.90 -1.83 -7.68
N SER A 150 -29.94 -1.16 -7.17
CA SER A 150 -31.32 -1.44 -7.57
C SER A 150 -31.62 -1.07 -9.03
N SER A 151 -30.92 -0.08 -9.60
CA SER A 151 -31.04 0.33 -11.00
C SER A 151 -30.16 -0.50 -11.96
N ALA A 152 -29.31 -1.38 -11.44
CA ALA A 152 -28.40 -2.19 -12.25
C ALA A 152 -29.08 -3.02 -13.33
N PRO A 153 -30.23 -3.70 -13.07
CA PRO A 153 -30.95 -4.45 -14.10
C PRO A 153 -31.41 -3.59 -15.26
N ASP A 154 -31.90 -2.38 -14.98
CA ASP A 154 -32.40 -1.43 -16.00
C ASP A 154 -31.22 -0.92 -16.87
N TYR A 155 -30.09 -0.67 -16.25
CA TYR A 155 -28.88 -0.27 -16.98
C TYR A 155 -28.38 -1.38 -17.91
N LEU A 156 -28.35 -2.63 -17.45
CA LEU A 156 -27.96 -3.76 -18.28
C LEU A 156 -28.89 -3.99 -19.46
N GLN A 157 -30.22 -3.92 -19.25
CA GLN A 157 -31.21 -4.03 -20.32
C GLN A 157 -31.10 -2.87 -21.33
N GLY A 158 -30.94 -1.64 -20.84
CA GLY A 158 -30.75 -0.48 -21.68
C GLY A 158 -29.47 -0.54 -22.54
N LEU A 159 -28.40 -1.11 -22.01
CA LEU A 159 -27.17 -1.35 -22.75
C LEU A 159 -27.36 -2.38 -23.86
N ASP A 160 -28.03 -3.49 -23.55
CA ASP A 160 -28.32 -4.53 -24.52
C ASP A 160 -29.12 -4.01 -25.69
N GLN A 161 -30.16 -3.22 -25.43
CA GLN A 161 -30.97 -2.57 -26.48
C GLN A 161 -30.14 -1.62 -27.36
N ARG A 162 -29.24 -0.82 -26.77
CA ARG A 162 -28.38 0.09 -27.52
C ARG A 162 -27.36 -0.64 -28.39
N LEU A 163 -26.79 -1.72 -27.86
CA LEU A 163 -25.84 -2.54 -28.63
C LEU A 163 -26.50 -3.22 -29.81
N HIS A 164 -27.76 -3.66 -29.68
CA HIS A 164 -28.52 -4.21 -30.80
C HIS A 164 -28.86 -3.20 -31.92
N LEU A 165 -28.88 -1.90 -31.61
CA LEU A 165 -29.13 -0.85 -32.59
C LEU A 165 -27.89 -0.48 -33.41
N LEU A 166 -26.70 -0.93 -33.04
CA LEU A 166 -25.46 -0.65 -33.77
C LEU A 166 -25.40 -1.52 -35.05
N PRO A 167 -25.14 -0.93 -36.23
CA PRO A 167 -24.94 -1.71 -37.46
C PRO A 167 -23.76 -2.69 -37.30
N GLY A 168 -24.00 -3.98 -37.47
CA GLY A 168 -22.97 -5.02 -37.32
C GLY A 168 -22.83 -5.62 -35.91
N SER A 169 -23.71 -5.26 -34.96
CA SER A 169 -23.67 -5.79 -33.58
C SER A 169 -23.85 -7.33 -33.49
N SER A 170 -24.54 -7.92 -34.49
CA SER A 170 -24.63 -9.39 -34.64
C SER A 170 -23.29 -10.10 -34.90
N ALA A 171 -22.28 -9.32 -35.34
CA ALA A 171 -20.92 -9.85 -35.57
C ALA A 171 -19.99 -9.74 -34.35
N LEU A 172 -20.45 -9.12 -33.23
CA LEU A 172 -19.64 -8.88 -32.04
C LEU A 172 -20.30 -9.39 -30.74
N PRO A 173 -20.71 -10.67 -30.67
CA PRO A 173 -21.27 -11.23 -29.42
C PRO A 173 -20.30 -11.13 -28.22
N SER A 174 -19.01 -11.00 -28.48
CA SER A 174 -17.98 -10.81 -27.46
C SER A 174 -18.08 -9.47 -26.72
N LEU A 175 -18.52 -8.38 -27.36
CA LEU A 175 -18.67 -7.08 -26.70
C LEU A 175 -19.85 -7.06 -25.72
N GLN A 176 -20.97 -7.68 -26.07
CA GLN A 176 -22.12 -7.84 -25.16
C GLN A 176 -21.74 -8.66 -23.92
N THR A 177 -21.04 -9.77 -24.13
CA THR A 177 -20.59 -10.63 -23.04
C THR A 177 -19.60 -9.90 -22.14
N VAL A 178 -18.62 -9.19 -22.72
CA VAL A 178 -17.61 -8.44 -21.95
C VAL A 178 -18.27 -7.29 -21.18
N THR A 179 -19.12 -6.48 -21.81
CA THR A 179 -19.76 -5.35 -21.13
C THR A 179 -20.72 -5.81 -20.04
N SER A 180 -21.51 -6.85 -20.27
CA SER A 180 -22.41 -7.41 -19.23
C SER A 180 -21.62 -8.06 -18.09
N GLN A 181 -20.50 -8.72 -18.36
CA GLN A 181 -19.65 -9.29 -17.32
C GLN A 181 -18.97 -8.20 -16.48
N VAL A 182 -18.37 -7.20 -17.13
CA VAL A 182 -17.72 -6.09 -16.42
C VAL A 182 -18.72 -5.29 -15.59
N ALA A 183 -19.85 -4.93 -16.18
CA ALA A 183 -20.90 -4.22 -15.46
C ALA A 183 -21.50 -5.08 -14.35
N GLY A 184 -21.79 -6.35 -14.61
CA GLY A 184 -22.30 -7.29 -13.61
C GLY A 184 -21.33 -7.46 -12.44
N GLN A 185 -20.04 -7.62 -12.69
CA GLN A 185 -19.01 -7.67 -11.63
C GLN A 185 -18.92 -6.36 -10.86
N PHE A 186 -18.98 -5.22 -11.54
CA PHE A 186 -18.95 -3.91 -10.89
C PHE A 186 -20.11 -3.76 -9.91
N PHE A 187 -21.35 -3.98 -10.38
CA PHE A 187 -22.54 -3.85 -9.53
C PHE A 187 -22.60 -4.87 -8.41
N SER A 188 -22.12 -6.10 -8.63
CA SER A 188 -22.09 -7.14 -7.57
C SER A 188 -21.02 -6.88 -6.51
N ASN A 189 -19.95 -6.14 -6.85
CA ASN A 189 -18.88 -5.84 -5.91
C ASN A 189 -19.17 -4.62 -5.01
N ILE A 190 -20.10 -3.74 -5.39
CA ILE A 190 -20.46 -2.55 -4.59
C ILE A 190 -20.95 -2.93 -3.18
N PRO A 191 -21.96 -3.82 -3.00
CA PRO A 191 -22.39 -4.23 -1.68
C PRO A 191 -21.24 -4.85 -0.86
N GLN A 192 -20.46 -5.73 -1.48
CA GLN A 192 -19.32 -6.38 -0.81
C GLN A 192 -18.26 -5.35 -0.36
N ALA A 193 -17.97 -4.35 -1.18
CA ALA A 193 -17.03 -3.28 -0.81
C ALA A 193 -17.56 -2.45 0.38
N LEU A 194 -18.85 -2.15 0.40
CA LEU A 194 -19.50 -1.47 1.52
C LEU A 194 -19.51 -2.35 2.77
N ASP A 195 -19.84 -3.63 2.66
CA ASP A 195 -19.81 -4.58 3.78
C ASP A 195 -18.39 -4.69 4.37
N VAL A 196 -17.36 -4.79 3.53
CA VAL A 196 -15.95 -4.82 3.98
C VAL A 196 -15.59 -3.52 4.71
N LEU A 197 -16.00 -2.36 4.19
CA LEU A 197 -15.74 -1.07 4.83
C LEU A 197 -16.44 -0.98 6.20
N PHE A 198 -17.72 -1.38 6.28
CA PHE A 198 -18.47 -1.40 7.54
C PHE A 198 -17.92 -2.42 8.52
N LEU A 199 -17.56 -3.61 8.05
CA LEU A 199 -16.95 -4.64 8.88
C LEU A 199 -15.59 -4.15 9.43
N ALA A 200 -14.78 -3.50 8.62
CA ALA A 200 -13.48 -2.95 9.04
C ALA A 200 -13.63 -1.86 10.11
N ILE A 201 -14.68 -1.03 10.04
CA ILE A 201 -14.90 0.06 10.99
C ILE A 201 -15.64 -0.44 12.26
N ASN A 202 -16.60 -1.36 12.11
CA ASN A 202 -17.49 -1.78 13.20
C ASN A 202 -17.06 -3.07 13.91
N THR A 203 -16.03 -3.77 13.44
CA THR A 203 -15.50 -4.93 14.17
C THR A 203 -14.64 -4.51 15.35
N VAL A 204 -14.71 -5.28 16.43
CA VAL A 204 -13.83 -5.11 17.61
C VAL A 204 -12.36 -5.03 17.18
N THR A 205 -11.95 -5.82 16.19
CA THR A 205 -10.59 -5.82 15.63
C THR A 205 -10.24 -4.49 14.96
N GLY A 206 -11.14 -3.90 14.16
CA GLY A 206 -10.93 -2.61 13.52
C GLY A 206 -10.80 -1.48 14.53
N LEU A 207 -11.72 -1.42 15.51
CA LEU A 207 -11.66 -0.44 16.59
C LEU A 207 -10.40 -0.59 17.44
N LEU A 208 -9.99 -1.84 17.72
CA LEU A 208 -8.75 -2.11 18.45
C LEU A 208 -7.53 -1.65 17.64
N SER A 209 -7.49 -1.88 16.34
CA SER A 209 -6.40 -1.42 15.48
C SER A 209 -6.28 0.10 15.45
N ILE A 210 -7.41 0.82 15.33
CA ILE A 210 -7.44 2.29 15.43
C ILE A 210 -6.93 2.75 16.79
N PHE A 211 -7.40 2.13 17.88
CA PHE A 211 -6.96 2.44 19.23
C PHE A 211 -5.45 2.22 19.39
N VAL A 212 -4.91 1.09 18.91
CA VAL A 212 -3.47 0.80 18.95
C VAL A 212 -2.67 1.86 18.18
N VAL A 213 -3.12 2.24 16.97
CA VAL A 213 -2.47 3.28 16.18
C VAL A 213 -2.47 4.62 16.93
N LEU A 214 -3.58 5.03 17.53
CA LEU A 214 -3.65 6.27 18.30
C LEU A 214 -2.74 6.26 19.53
N VAL A 215 -2.72 5.13 20.27
CA VAL A 215 -1.85 4.96 21.44
C VAL A 215 -0.38 4.99 21.04
N LEU A 216 0.00 4.25 19.99
CA LEU A 216 1.38 4.26 19.47
C LEU A 216 1.77 5.67 18.99
N THR A 217 0.91 6.34 18.24
CA THR A 217 1.13 7.73 17.79
C THR A 217 1.31 8.68 18.96
N PHE A 218 0.49 8.54 20.00
CA PHE A 218 0.61 9.33 21.22
C PHE A 218 1.99 9.17 21.87
N PHE A 219 2.43 7.93 22.11
CA PHE A 219 3.74 7.67 22.71
C PHE A 219 4.89 8.10 21.80
N LEU A 220 4.78 7.88 20.49
CA LEU A 220 5.78 8.32 19.52
C LEU A 220 5.96 9.86 19.54
N ILE A 221 4.87 10.63 19.63
CA ILE A 221 4.96 12.09 19.74
C ILE A 221 5.51 12.50 21.11
N MET A 222 5.03 11.88 22.20
CA MET A 222 5.44 12.22 23.57
C MET A 222 6.93 11.98 23.79
N ASP A 223 7.44 10.84 23.34
CA ASP A 223 8.81 10.37 23.57
C ASP A 223 9.75 10.63 22.40
N ALA A 224 9.30 11.35 21.36
CA ALA A 224 10.08 11.62 20.15
C ALA A 224 11.50 12.15 20.44
N ASP A 225 11.62 13.10 21.37
CA ASP A 225 12.90 13.71 21.73
C ASP A 225 13.80 12.74 22.51
N THR A 226 13.21 11.88 23.32
CA THR A 226 13.91 10.82 24.07
C THR A 226 14.41 9.73 23.15
N ILE A 227 13.52 9.25 22.25
CA ILE A 227 13.87 8.24 21.22
C ILE A 227 15.02 8.78 20.35
N TYR A 228 14.90 10.01 19.89
CA TYR A 228 15.93 10.65 19.08
C TYR A 228 17.28 10.75 19.81
N LYS A 229 17.28 11.17 21.10
CA LYS A 229 18.50 11.25 21.92
C LYS A 229 19.15 9.89 22.11
N HIS A 230 18.38 8.84 22.41
CA HIS A 230 18.90 7.49 22.56
C HIS A 230 19.49 6.98 21.25
N PHE A 231 18.79 7.17 20.13
CA PHE A 231 19.29 6.76 18.82
C PHE A 231 20.60 7.46 18.46
N THR A 232 20.67 8.79 18.64
CA THR A 232 21.87 9.57 18.33
C THR A 232 23.02 9.32 19.31
N SER A 233 22.75 8.87 20.54
CA SER A 233 23.81 8.50 21.49
C SER A 233 24.60 7.25 21.06
N LEU A 234 24.00 6.39 20.24
CA LEU A 234 24.65 5.20 19.65
C LEU A 234 25.62 5.60 18.52
N LEU A 235 25.52 6.81 18.00
CA LEU A 235 26.35 7.29 16.90
C LEU A 235 27.60 8.04 17.44
N PRO A 236 28.74 7.92 16.74
CA PRO A 236 29.90 8.73 17.06
C PRO A 236 29.57 10.24 16.93
N PRO A 237 30.25 11.11 17.68
CA PRO A 237 29.96 12.56 17.69
C PRO A 237 29.92 13.19 16.29
N SER A 238 30.80 12.75 15.39
CA SER A 238 30.85 13.20 14.00
C SER A 238 29.63 12.83 13.16
N GLY A 239 28.92 11.76 13.49
CA GLY A 239 27.72 11.28 12.77
C GLY A 239 26.40 11.91 13.23
N ARG A 240 26.38 12.53 14.44
CA ARG A 240 25.15 13.05 15.04
C ARG A 240 24.52 14.19 14.27
N GLY A 241 25.35 15.07 13.67
CA GLY A 241 24.89 16.15 12.79
C GLY A 241 24.16 15.61 11.56
N LYS A 242 24.77 14.65 10.88
CA LYS A 242 24.20 13.99 9.69
C LYS A 242 22.90 13.25 10.03
N ALA A 243 22.84 12.53 11.17
CA ALA A 243 21.62 11.87 11.61
C ALA A 243 20.47 12.84 11.86
N ARG A 244 20.77 14.05 12.39
CA ARG A 244 19.77 15.09 12.60
C ARG A 244 19.21 15.60 11.28
N GLU A 245 20.07 15.86 10.32
CA GLU A 245 19.69 16.33 8.98
C GLU A 245 18.80 15.31 8.27
N LEU A 246 19.22 14.03 8.23
CA LEU A 246 18.47 12.92 7.63
C LEU A 246 17.09 12.75 8.27
N THR A 247 17.02 12.74 9.61
CA THR A 247 15.75 12.60 10.32
C THR A 247 14.79 13.75 10.02
N ALA A 248 15.32 14.98 9.96
CA ALA A 248 14.51 16.15 9.62
C ALA A 248 14.01 16.09 8.16
N GLU A 249 14.84 15.62 7.24
CA GLU A 249 14.48 15.48 5.83
C GLU A 249 13.41 14.40 5.62
N MET A 250 13.59 13.21 6.21
CA MET A 250 12.56 12.17 6.19
C MET A 250 11.23 12.68 6.74
N GLY A 251 11.29 13.43 7.86
CA GLY A 251 10.10 14.02 8.46
C GLY A 251 9.39 14.98 7.50
N ARG A 252 10.12 15.88 6.85
CA ARG A 252 9.54 16.81 5.85
C ARG A 252 8.90 16.06 4.67
N LYS A 253 9.56 15.03 4.14
CA LYS A 253 9.02 14.23 3.02
C LYS A 253 7.73 13.51 3.40
N ILE A 254 7.68 12.89 4.59
CA ILE A 254 6.46 12.22 5.08
C ILE A 254 5.33 13.24 5.30
N GLU A 255 5.62 14.37 5.94
CA GLU A 255 4.64 15.43 6.20
C GLU A 255 4.10 16.02 4.88
N GLY A 256 4.99 16.33 3.94
CA GLY A 256 4.64 16.85 2.62
C GLY A 256 3.76 15.87 1.83
N TRP A 257 4.13 14.59 1.83
CA TRP A 257 3.34 13.54 1.20
C TRP A 257 1.94 13.43 1.82
N LEU A 258 1.84 13.36 3.16
CA LEU A 258 0.53 13.21 3.82
C LEU A 258 -0.38 14.42 3.56
N LYS A 259 0.16 15.63 3.66
CA LYS A 259 -0.59 16.85 3.30
C LYS A 259 -1.02 16.82 1.84
N GLY A 260 -0.12 16.43 0.95
CA GLY A 260 -0.38 16.33 -0.48
C GLY A 260 -1.53 15.39 -0.78
N ILE A 261 -1.49 14.17 -0.27
CA ILE A 261 -2.50 13.16 -0.56
C ILE A 261 -3.87 13.53 0.01
N ILE A 262 -3.94 14.12 1.21
CA ILE A 262 -5.20 14.61 1.80
C ILE A 262 -5.83 15.71 0.93
N VAL A 263 -5.03 16.68 0.50
CA VAL A 263 -5.54 17.79 -0.32
C VAL A 263 -5.94 17.30 -1.71
N LEU A 264 -5.16 16.41 -2.33
CA LEU A 264 -5.51 15.82 -3.63
C LEU A 264 -6.79 14.98 -3.54
N SER A 265 -6.89 14.09 -2.55
CA SER A 265 -8.11 13.29 -2.32
C SER A 265 -9.34 14.16 -2.10
N ALA A 266 -9.21 15.22 -1.32
CA ALA A 266 -10.31 16.17 -1.09
C ALA A 266 -10.68 16.93 -2.38
N PHE A 267 -9.69 17.39 -3.15
CA PHE A 267 -9.92 18.09 -4.40
C PHE A 267 -10.59 17.19 -5.45
N VAL A 268 -10.07 15.99 -5.65
CA VAL A 268 -10.64 15.04 -6.61
C VAL A 268 -12.02 14.58 -6.16
N GLY A 269 -12.20 14.27 -4.88
CA GLY A 269 -13.50 13.86 -4.33
C GLY A 269 -14.58 14.93 -4.43
N VAL A 270 -14.29 16.15 -3.96
CA VAL A 270 -15.22 17.28 -4.04
C VAL A 270 -15.42 17.70 -5.48
N GLY A 271 -14.35 17.81 -6.27
CA GLY A 271 -14.40 18.17 -7.69
C GLY A 271 -15.26 17.21 -8.48
N THR A 272 -15.10 15.89 -8.26
CA THR A 272 -15.93 14.87 -8.92
C THR A 272 -17.39 14.98 -8.46
N THR A 273 -17.66 15.15 -7.16
CA THR A 273 -19.03 15.34 -6.66
C THR A 273 -19.71 16.52 -7.34
N VAL A 274 -19.07 17.69 -7.35
CA VAL A 274 -19.60 18.92 -7.93
C VAL A 274 -19.73 18.79 -9.44
N GLY A 275 -18.72 18.23 -10.12
CA GLY A 275 -18.73 18.04 -11.58
C GLY A 275 -19.83 17.08 -12.01
N MET A 276 -19.99 15.94 -11.34
CA MET A 276 -21.05 14.98 -11.65
C MET A 276 -22.45 15.56 -11.35
N TRP A 277 -22.58 16.29 -10.27
CA TRP A 277 -23.82 17.02 -9.96
C TRP A 277 -24.16 18.06 -11.04
N ALA A 278 -23.20 18.89 -11.45
CA ALA A 278 -23.39 19.92 -12.49
C ALA A 278 -23.76 19.32 -13.86
N LEU A 279 -23.23 18.13 -14.19
CA LEU A 279 -23.57 17.39 -15.41
C LEU A 279 -24.92 16.64 -15.30
N GLY A 280 -25.61 16.75 -14.17
CA GLY A 280 -26.84 16.01 -13.91
C GLY A 280 -26.67 14.49 -13.96
N MET A 281 -25.50 14.02 -13.53
CA MET A 281 -25.23 12.59 -13.39
C MET A 281 -25.92 12.03 -12.15
N PRO A 282 -26.39 10.79 -12.19
CA PRO A 282 -26.86 10.11 -10.99
C PRO A 282 -25.69 9.80 -10.05
N TYR A 283 -25.96 9.71 -8.75
CA TYR A 283 -25.02 9.30 -7.71
C TYR A 283 -23.76 10.17 -7.57
N PRO A 284 -23.86 11.51 -7.60
CA PRO A 284 -22.69 12.39 -7.66
C PRO A 284 -21.81 12.27 -6.41
N LEU A 285 -22.40 12.09 -5.23
CA LEU A 285 -21.67 11.99 -3.97
C LEU A 285 -20.94 10.64 -3.84
N LEU A 286 -21.60 9.55 -4.22
CA LEU A 286 -20.98 8.22 -4.26
C LEU A 286 -19.77 8.22 -5.20
N LEU A 287 -19.93 8.80 -6.43
CA LEU A 287 -18.86 8.89 -7.42
C LEU A 287 -17.71 9.78 -6.92
N GLY A 288 -18.01 10.86 -6.21
CA GLY A 288 -17.00 11.73 -5.65
C GLY A 288 -16.25 11.11 -4.48
N VAL A 289 -16.95 10.44 -3.58
CA VAL A 289 -16.32 9.74 -2.45
C VAL A 289 -15.43 8.60 -2.93
N THR A 290 -15.91 7.79 -3.88
CA THR A 290 -15.08 6.71 -4.47
C THR A 290 -13.86 7.27 -5.21
N ALA A 291 -14.00 8.40 -5.91
CA ALA A 291 -12.89 9.08 -6.57
C ALA A 291 -11.84 9.60 -5.55
N GLY A 292 -12.28 10.27 -4.50
CA GLY A 292 -11.39 10.77 -3.45
C GLY A 292 -10.67 9.66 -2.69
N LEU A 293 -11.35 8.53 -2.41
CA LEU A 293 -10.71 7.37 -1.78
C LEU A 293 -9.72 6.67 -2.72
N ALA A 294 -10.04 6.58 -4.02
CA ALA A 294 -9.15 6.01 -5.02
C ALA A 294 -7.83 6.79 -5.12
N GLU A 295 -7.87 8.10 -4.93
CA GLU A 295 -6.70 8.99 -4.97
C GLU A 295 -5.66 8.70 -3.88
N LEU A 296 -6.04 8.00 -2.81
CA LEU A 296 -5.10 7.53 -1.79
C LEU A 296 -4.04 6.57 -2.35
N VAL A 297 -4.30 5.93 -3.50
CA VAL A 297 -3.34 5.04 -4.16
C VAL A 297 -2.64 5.79 -5.30
N PRO A 298 -1.40 6.22 -5.11
CA PRO A 298 -0.67 7.00 -6.09
C PRO A 298 -0.56 6.28 -7.44
N LEU A 299 -0.55 7.03 -8.54
CA LEU A 299 -0.53 6.57 -9.93
C LEU A 299 -1.80 5.81 -10.38
N ALA A 300 -2.36 4.93 -9.56
CA ALA A 300 -3.58 4.20 -9.88
C ALA A 300 -4.85 5.02 -9.58
N GLY A 301 -4.76 5.97 -8.62
CA GLY A 301 -5.86 6.80 -8.14
C GLY A 301 -6.67 7.44 -9.24
N PRO A 302 -6.07 8.22 -10.14
CA PRO A 302 -6.81 8.91 -11.20
C PRO A 302 -7.62 7.98 -12.12
N TYR A 303 -7.06 6.81 -12.45
CA TYR A 303 -7.75 5.82 -13.27
C TYR A 303 -8.89 5.14 -12.50
N LEU A 304 -8.64 4.79 -11.25
CA LEU A 304 -9.66 4.20 -10.37
C LEU A 304 -10.77 5.21 -10.02
N ALA A 305 -10.42 6.49 -9.89
CA ALA A 305 -11.36 7.58 -9.61
C ALA A 305 -12.33 7.82 -10.76
N SER A 306 -11.85 7.78 -12.00
CA SER A 306 -12.66 8.04 -13.19
C SER A 306 -13.53 6.83 -13.62
N ALA A 307 -13.08 5.61 -13.34
CA ALA A 307 -13.73 4.39 -13.81
C ALA A 307 -15.21 4.25 -13.41
N PRO A 308 -15.64 4.46 -12.15
CA PRO A 308 -17.05 4.40 -11.78
C PRO A 308 -17.91 5.45 -12.49
N GLY A 309 -17.41 6.69 -12.58
CA GLY A 309 -18.11 7.78 -13.25
C GLY A 309 -18.31 7.53 -14.73
N ILE A 310 -17.29 7.04 -15.42
CA ILE A 310 -17.36 6.67 -16.85
C ILE A 310 -18.32 5.50 -17.05
N LEU A 311 -18.26 4.49 -16.17
CA LEU A 311 -19.13 3.32 -16.25
C LEU A 311 -20.60 3.72 -16.12
N VAL A 312 -20.96 4.57 -15.16
CA VAL A 312 -22.32 5.09 -15.01
C VAL A 312 -22.71 5.95 -16.22
N ALA A 313 -21.78 6.73 -16.79
CA ALA A 313 -22.03 7.59 -17.93
C ALA A 313 -22.33 6.81 -19.23
N ILE A 314 -21.83 5.60 -19.40
CA ILE A 314 -22.13 4.72 -20.54
C ILE A 314 -23.65 4.45 -20.64
N PHE A 315 -24.34 4.39 -19.52
CA PHE A 315 -25.80 4.16 -19.47
C PHE A 315 -26.63 5.44 -19.64
N GLN A 316 -25.97 6.61 -19.67
CA GLN A 316 -26.61 7.91 -19.88
C GLN A 316 -26.63 8.28 -21.36
N PRO A 317 -27.36 9.37 -21.78
CA PRO A 317 -27.26 9.89 -23.12
C PRO A 317 -25.82 10.15 -23.56
N THR A 318 -25.49 9.90 -24.83
CA THR A 318 -24.13 9.97 -25.38
C THR A 318 -23.38 11.27 -25.06
N TRP A 319 -24.10 12.42 -25.09
CA TRP A 319 -23.49 13.71 -24.75
C TRP A 319 -22.98 13.76 -23.30
N LYS A 320 -23.65 13.08 -22.36
CA LYS A 320 -23.18 12.99 -20.95
C LYS A 320 -21.90 12.17 -20.83
N LEU A 321 -21.80 11.08 -21.59
CA LEU A 321 -20.55 10.29 -21.62
C LEU A 321 -19.37 11.15 -22.11
N VAL A 322 -19.56 11.90 -23.20
CA VAL A 322 -18.54 12.82 -23.73
C VAL A 322 -18.19 13.89 -22.70
N ALA A 323 -19.19 14.47 -22.05
CA ALA A 323 -19.00 15.51 -21.03
C ALA A 323 -18.26 14.98 -19.80
N VAL A 324 -18.56 13.75 -19.33
CA VAL A 324 -17.87 13.09 -18.20
C VAL A 324 -16.43 12.78 -18.55
N LEU A 325 -16.15 12.29 -19.76
CA LEU A 325 -14.77 12.06 -20.22
C LEU A 325 -13.97 13.38 -20.27
N ALA A 326 -14.56 14.43 -20.86
CA ALA A 326 -13.94 15.75 -20.90
C ALA A 326 -13.70 16.31 -19.50
N PHE A 327 -14.65 16.11 -18.58
CA PHE A 327 -14.52 16.53 -17.18
C PHE A 327 -13.34 15.83 -16.49
N PHE A 328 -13.23 14.50 -16.58
CA PHE A 328 -12.12 13.78 -15.94
C PHE A 328 -10.76 14.13 -16.56
N ILE A 329 -10.70 14.37 -17.88
CA ILE A 329 -9.48 14.88 -18.51
C ILE A 329 -9.12 16.26 -17.95
N ALA A 330 -10.09 17.17 -17.84
CA ALA A 330 -9.85 18.51 -17.29
C ALA A 330 -9.43 18.45 -15.80
N LEU A 331 -10.09 17.60 -15.01
CA LEU A 331 -9.75 17.38 -13.61
C LEU A 331 -8.32 16.86 -13.46
N GLN A 332 -7.92 15.88 -14.29
CA GLN A 332 -6.57 15.33 -14.31
C GLN A 332 -5.53 16.36 -14.76
N MET A 333 -5.86 17.21 -15.75
CA MET A 333 -4.98 18.30 -16.14
C MET A 333 -4.80 19.31 -15.01
N ALA A 334 -5.88 19.68 -14.32
CA ALA A 334 -5.81 20.58 -13.17
C ALA A 334 -4.96 19.97 -12.02
N GLU A 335 -5.12 18.68 -11.74
CA GLU A 335 -4.31 17.97 -10.76
C GLU A 335 -2.82 17.99 -11.14
N ASN A 336 -2.47 17.53 -12.34
CA ASN A 336 -1.06 17.37 -12.75
C ASN A 336 -0.31 18.71 -12.94
N HIS A 337 -1.01 19.76 -13.40
CA HIS A 337 -0.34 21.02 -13.74
C HIS A 337 -0.48 22.10 -12.68
N VAL A 338 -1.51 22.04 -11.83
CA VAL A 338 -1.78 23.09 -10.84
C VAL A 338 -1.57 22.59 -9.41
N LEU A 339 -2.19 21.47 -9.05
CA LEU A 339 -2.18 21.02 -7.66
C LEU A 339 -0.91 20.26 -7.28
N ALA A 340 -0.51 19.27 -8.07
CA ALA A 340 0.64 18.45 -7.75
C ALA A 340 1.92 19.28 -7.59
N PRO A 341 2.28 20.23 -8.49
CA PRO A 341 3.42 21.11 -8.29
C PRO A 341 3.28 22.07 -7.12
N GLY A 342 2.05 22.55 -6.86
CA GLY A 342 1.78 23.52 -5.80
C GLY A 342 1.79 22.93 -4.39
N ILE A 343 1.40 21.64 -4.26
CA ILE A 343 1.20 20.99 -2.96
C ILE A 343 2.39 20.10 -2.59
N MET A 344 2.86 19.27 -3.51
CA MET A 344 3.96 18.34 -3.25
C MET A 344 5.34 18.98 -3.41
N GLY A 345 5.45 20.11 -4.11
CA GLY A 345 6.71 20.81 -4.32
C GLY A 345 7.75 19.91 -5.00
N ARG A 346 9.03 20.36 -4.95
CA ARG A 346 10.18 19.57 -5.43
C ARG A 346 10.66 18.51 -4.42
N GLU A 347 9.93 18.33 -3.32
CA GLU A 347 10.42 17.54 -2.18
C GLU A 347 10.28 16.01 -2.37
N VAL A 348 9.51 15.54 -3.35
CA VAL A 348 9.29 14.10 -3.59
C VAL A 348 9.67 13.72 -5.02
N GLU A 349 10.94 14.02 -5.39
CA GLU A 349 11.50 13.54 -6.66
C GLU A 349 11.93 12.07 -6.53
N ILE A 350 10.96 11.14 -6.55
CA ILE A 350 11.23 9.70 -6.63
C ILE A 350 11.13 9.29 -8.11
N PRO A 351 12.14 8.60 -8.66
CA PRO A 351 12.06 8.09 -10.03
C PRO A 351 10.80 7.22 -10.22
N PRO A 352 10.05 7.37 -11.34
CA PRO A 352 8.79 6.66 -11.56
C PRO A 352 8.91 5.13 -11.42
N LEU A 353 10.04 4.56 -11.83
CA LEU A 353 10.30 3.14 -11.67
C LEU A 353 10.28 2.71 -10.19
N LEU A 354 10.90 3.49 -9.30
CA LEU A 354 10.92 3.19 -7.87
C LEU A 354 9.53 3.33 -7.25
N VAL A 355 8.73 4.28 -7.72
CA VAL A 355 7.32 4.42 -7.31
C VAL A 355 6.53 3.18 -7.68
N ILE A 356 6.62 2.72 -8.94
CA ILE A 356 5.93 1.52 -9.41
C ILE A 356 6.36 0.29 -8.62
N LEU A 357 7.67 0.10 -8.42
CA LEU A 357 8.18 -1.03 -7.64
C LEU A 357 7.71 -0.98 -6.18
N ALA A 358 7.75 0.20 -5.56
CA ALA A 358 7.27 0.36 -4.19
C ALA A 358 5.78 0.05 -4.07
N LEU A 359 4.96 0.52 -5.04
CA LEU A 359 3.52 0.23 -5.08
C LEU A 359 3.25 -1.26 -5.25
N LEU A 360 3.92 -1.94 -6.19
CA LEU A 360 3.76 -3.38 -6.41
C LEU A 360 4.18 -4.19 -5.18
N LEU A 361 5.32 -3.87 -4.58
CA LEU A 361 5.79 -4.52 -3.35
C LEU A 361 4.86 -4.23 -2.17
N GLY A 362 4.46 -2.97 -1.98
CA GLY A 362 3.53 -2.59 -0.93
C GLY A 362 2.19 -3.30 -1.08
N ALA A 363 1.61 -3.27 -2.28
CA ALA A 363 0.35 -3.95 -2.58
C ALA A 363 0.42 -5.47 -2.38
N SER A 364 1.52 -6.10 -2.77
CA SER A 364 1.70 -7.55 -2.62
C SER A 364 1.86 -7.99 -1.17
N LEU A 365 2.48 -7.15 -0.32
CA LEU A 365 2.73 -7.47 1.08
C LEU A 365 1.54 -7.15 2.00
N LEU A 366 0.89 -6.03 1.81
CA LEU A 366 -0.09 -5.45 2.74
C LEU A 366 -1.41 -5.03 2.04
N GLY A 367 -1.62 -5.43 0.79
CA GLY A 367 -2.79 -5.04 0.02
C GLY A 367 -2.89 -3.51 -0.20
N ILE A 368 -4.10 -2.98 -0.15
CA ILE A 368 -4.37 -1.55 -0.39
C ILE A 368 -3.60 -0.66 0.60
N LEU A 369 -3.54 -1.02 1.88
CA LEU A 369 -2.77 -0.28 2.89
C LEU A 369 -1.29 -0.21 2.55
N GLY A 370 -0.72 -1.32 2.03
CA GLY A 370 0.66 -1.34 1.58
C GLY A 370 0.90 -0.45 0.35
N ALA A 371 -0.04 -0.39 -0.58
CA ALA A 371 0.03 0.53 -1.72
C ALA A 371 0.02 2.00 -1.26
N VAL A 372 -0.85 2.35 -0.33
CA VAL A 372 -0.91 3.72 0.25
C VAL A 372 0.39 4.08 0.97
N LEU A 373 0.94 3.16 1.77
CA LEU A 373 2.16 3.38 2.53
C LEU A 373 3.45 3.29 1.69
N ALA A 374 3.36 2.81 0.45
CA ALA A 374 4.52 2.58 -0.41
C ALA A 374 5.35 3.84 -0.67
N LEU A 375 4.69 4.99 -0.94
CA LEU A 375 5.39 6.24 -1.23
C LEU A 375 6.16 6.81 -0.04
N PRO A 376 5.57 6.98 1.16
CA PRO A 376 6.34 7.49 2.30
C PRO A 376 7.50 6.55 2.68
N VAL A 377 7.31 5.24 2.55
CA VAL A 377 8.40 4.28 2.77
C VAL A 377 9.49 4.42 1.71
N ALA A 378 9.11 4.54 0.44
CA ALA A 378 10.07 4.76 -0.65
C ALA A 378 10.84 6.07 -0.49
N ALA A 379 10.18 7.15 -0.04
CA ALA A 379 10.81 8.44 0.24
C ALA A 379 11.87 8.33 1.36
N VAL A 380 11.58 7.60 2.42
CA VAL A 380 12.53 7.33 3.52
C VAL A 380 13.71 6.51 3.01
N VAL A 381 13.45 5.42 2.26
CA VAL A 381 14.49 4.58 1.67
C VAL A 381 15.39 5.38 0.71
N GLN A 382 14.79 6.27 -0.10
CA GLN A 382 15.52 7.14 -1.01
C GLN A 382 16.49 8.07 -0.27
N VAL A 383 16.05 8.73 0.81
CA VAL A 383 16.91 9.59 1.63
C VAL A 383 18.09 8.80 2.19
N LEU A 384 17.82 7.62 2.78
CA LEU A 384 18.87 6.75 3.30
C LEU A 384 19.85 6.31 2.20
N TRP A 385 19.36 6.00 1.00
CA TRP A 385 20.19 5.57 -0.11
C TRP A 385 21.09 6.68 -0.61
N ILE A 386 20.52 7.85 -0.92
CA ILE A 386 21.24 8.97 -1.55
C ILE A 386 22.20 9.61 -0.56
N ASP A 387 21.78 9.85 0.68
CA ASP A 387 22.52 10.68 1.63
C ASP A 387 23.41 9.89 2.60
N LEU A 388 23.16 8.58 2.77
CA LEU A 388 23.96 7.73 3.64
C LEU A 388 24.80 6.71 2.86
N ILE A 389 24.18 5.95 1.95
CA ILE A 389 24.82 4.80 1.29
C ILE A 389 25.72 5.25 0.14
N VAL A 390 25.22 6.11 -0.77
CA VAL A 390 25.98 6.54 -1.96
C VAL A 390 27.27 7.27 -1.60
N PRO A 391 27.33 8.22 -0.64
CA PRO A 391 28.57 8.89 -0.25
C PRO A 391 29.58 7.92 0.35
N GLU A 392 29.14 6.94 1.15
CA GLU A 392 30.03 5.95 1.75
C GLU A 392 30.64 5.02 0.68
N ILE A 393 29.84 4.60 -0.31
CA ILE A 393 30.34 3.81 -1.45
C ILE A 393 31.37 4.62 -2.23
N LYS A 394 31.08 5.90 -2.53
CA LYS A 394 32.01 6.77 -3.27
C LYS A 394 33.32 6.98 -2.50
N ARG A 395 33.25 7.17 -1.19
CA ARG A 395 34.42 7.32 -0.34
C ARG A 395 35.29 6.06 -0.38
N ARG A 396 34.71 4.88 -0.19
CA ARG A 396 35.45 3.61 -0.25
C ARG A 396 36.08 3.36 -1.64
N TYR A 397 35.35 3.77 -2.69
CA TYR A 397 35.84 3.61 -4.04
C TYR A 397 37.05 4.55 -4.34
N SER A 398 37.03 5.79 -3.85
CA SER A 398 38.17 6.71 -3.97
C SER A 398 39.37 6.25 -3.12
N GLU A 399 39.15 5.78 -1.90
CA GLU A 399 40.17 5.18 -1.03
C GLU A 399 40.83 3.93 -1.67
N ALA A 400 40.03 3.09 -2.36
CA ALA A 400 40.54 1.88 -3.02
C ALA A 400 41.34 2.17 -4.29
N ASN A 401 41.05 3.28 -4.99
CA ASN A 401 41.74 3.65 -6.25
C ASN A 401 42.91 4.63 -6.04
N GLY A 402 43.25 4.93 -4.79
CA GLY A 402 44.43 5.75 -4.50
C GLY A 402 44.35 7.21 -4.95
N ALA A 403 43.15 7.76 -5.12
CA ALA A 403 42.88 9.15 -5.48
C ALA A 403 42.65 10.02 -4.24
#